data_e4089e3921fa062fd5cca9e985f92ced
#
_entry.id   e4089e3921fa062fd5cca9e985f92ced
#
_cell.length_a   1.000
_cell.length_b   1.000
_cell.length_c   1.000
_cell.angle_alpha   90.00
_cell.angle_beta   90.00
_cell.angle_gamma   90.00
#
_symmetry.space_group_name_H-M   'P 1'
#
loop_
_entity.id
_entity.type
_entity.pdbx_description
1 polymer ?
#
loop_
_entity_poly.entity_id
_entity_poly.type
_entity_poly.pdbx_seq_one_letter_code
_entity_poly.pdbx_strand_id
1 'polypeptide(L)'
;MKKIESENILLRKFQTEDAEEAFKNWAGIKEIADLSDYRVHTSVEETKQLIEVGLGDGEGERYTLAIIFKETEEVAGFIRIYEISTKNKTCKIEFVVGKKWINAGKERLYAEAINDIVFHLFEKDFDVISYECCDESELYKINEKVLEYTGFKKEAILHNRIVNGQTGEKNNKVIYSVMKK
;
A
#
# COMPACT_ATOMS: atom_id res chain seq x y z
N MET A 1 -2.78 14.17 -6.32
CA MET A 1 -3.29 13.22 -7.34
C MET A 1 -4.81 13.30 -7.37
N LYS A 2 -5.44 13.25 -8.56
CA LYS A 2 -6.91 13.17 -8.69
C LYS A 2 -7.38 11.76 -8.34
N LYS A 3 -8.69 11.59 -8.07
CA LYS A 3 -9.28 10.24 -7.89
C LYS A 3 -9.08 9.38 -9.15
N ILE A 4 -8.86 8.09 -8.94
CA ILE A 4 -8.81 7.07 -9.99
C ILE A 4 -9.97 6.11 -9.72
N GLU A 5 -10.71 5.75 -10.74
CA GLU A 5 -11.93 4.98 -10.59
C GLU A 5 -12.07 3.94 -11.71
N SER A 6 -12.29 2.69 -11.31
CA SER A 6 -12.58 1.56 -12.17
C SER A 6 -13.95 0.96 -11.85
N GLU A 7 -14.23 -0.26 -12.32
CA GLU A 7 -15.52 -0.91 -12.11
C GLU A 7 -15.85 -1.11 -10.64
N ASN A 8 -14.90 -1.65 -9.87
CA ASN A 8 -15.12 -2.07 -8.48
C ASN A 8 -14.37 -1.21 -7.45
N ILE A 9 -13.42 -0.37 -7.89
CA ILE A 9 -12.49 0.35 -7.04
C ILE A 9 -12.61 1.85 -7.24
N LEU A 10 -12.47 2.58 -6.14
CA LEU A 10 -12.21 4.01 -6.12
C LEU A 10 -10.94 4.27 -5.30
N LEU A 11 -9.91 4.84 -5.93
CA LEU A 11 -8.73 5.37 -5.25
C LEU A 11 -8.90 6.89 -5.11
N ARG A 12 -8.86 7.39 -3.88
CA ARG A 12 -8.98 8.81 -3.56
C ARG A 12 -8.11 9.20 -2.38
N LYS A 13 -7.90 10.49 -2.19
CA LYS A 13 -7.32 10.98 -0.93
C LYS A 13 -8.20 10.56 0.24
N PHE A 14 -7.57 10.32 1.39
CA PHE A 14 -8.29 10.11 2.63
C PHE A 14 -9.14 11.32 3.00
N GLN A 15 -10.27 11.05 3.64
CA GLN A 15 -11.15 12.02 4.27
C GLN A 15 -11.14 11.77 5.78
N THR A 16 -11.46 12.75 6.58
CA THR A 16 -11.46 12.63 8.04
C THR A 16 -12.45 11.59 8.54
N GLU A 17 -13.52 11.38 7.79
CA GLU A 17 -14.55 10.36 8.03
C GLU A 17 -14.01 8.92 7.90
N ASP A 18 -12.92 8.72 7.16
CA ASP A 18 -12.29 7.40 7.01
C ASP A 18 -11.53 6.95 8.27
N ALA A 19 -11.32 7.85 9.23
CA ALA A 19 -10.44 7.62 10.37
C ALA A 19 -10.82 6.41 11.22
N GLU A 20 -12.12 6.19 11.45
CA GLU A 20 -12.61 5.06 12.24
C GLU A 20 -12.32 3.70 11.56
N GLU A 21 -12.58 3.61 10.26
CA GLU A 21 -12.30 2.40 9.49
C GLU A 21 -10.78 2.17 9.34
N ALA A 22 -10.02 3.22 9.06
CA ALA A 22 -8.57 3.16 8.99
C ALA A 22 -7.96 2.67 10.31
N PHE A 23 -8.40 3.20 11.44
CA PHE A 23 -7.94 2.77 12.76
C PHE A 23 -8.25 1.30 13.02
N LYS A 24 -9.49 0.86 12.77
CA LYS A 24 -9.93 -0.53 12.99
C LYS A 24 -9.24 -1.54 12.07
N ASN A 25 -8.96 -1.15 10.83
CA ASN A 25 -8.51 -2.08 9.81
C ASN A 25 -6.98 -2.18 9.68
N TRP A 26 -6.23 -1.13 10.03
CA TRP A 26 -4.76 -1.19 9.97
C TRP A 26 -4.04 -0.23 10.93
N ALA A 27 -4.46 1.04 11.07
CA ALA A 27 -3.66 2.05 11.76
C ALA A 27 -3.48 1.76 13.26
N GLY A 28 -4.51 1.17 13.92
CA GLY A 28 -4.45 0.72 15.31
C GLY A 28 -3.97 -0.72 15.48
N ILE A 29 -3.51 -1.39 14.41
CA ILE A 29 -3.14 -2.80 14.45
C ILE A 29 -1.63 -2.95 14.37
N LYS A 30 -1.04 -3.39 15.49
CA LYS A 30 0.40 -3.49 15.64
C LYS A 30 1.05 -4.40 14.60
N GLU A 31 0.45 -5.56 14.32
CA GLU A 31 0.96 -6.53 13.37
C GLU A 31 1.05 -5.99 11.94
N ILE A 32 0.14 -5.08 11.58
CA ILE A 32 0.17 -4.42 10.26
C ILE A 32 1.18 -3.28 10.26
N ALA A 33 1.22 -2.48 11.33
CA ALA A 33 2.15 -1.37 11.44
C ALA A 33 3.62 -1.82 11.48
N ASP A 34 3.91 -2.94 12.14
CA ASP A 34 5.28 -3.50 12.22
C ASP A 34 5.81 -3.96 10.83
N LEU A 35 4.94 -4.16 9.86
CA LEU A 35 5.30 -4.56 8.48
C LEU A 35 5.31 -3.39 7.50
N SER A 36 4.67 -2.32 7.88
CA SER A 36 4.64 -1.05 7.16
C SER A 36 5.40 -0.03 8.01
N ASP A 37 6.18 0.81 7.40
CA ASP A 37 7.02 1.78 8.11
C ASP A 37 6.19 2.93 8.72
N TYR A 38 5.27 2.58 9.65
CA TYR A 38 4.54 3.57 10.42
C TYR A 38 4.32 3.14 11.88
N ARG A 39 4.14 4.12 12.76
CA ARG A 39 3.84 3.88 14.17
C ARG A 39 2.36 3.51 14.35
N VAL A 40 2.09 2.49 15.18
CA VAL A 40 0.72 2.13 15.59
C VAL A 40 0.03 3.34 16.19
N HIS A 41 -1.16 3.65 15.71
CA HIS A 41 -1.99 4.69 16.31
C HIS A 41 -2.66 4.16 17.58
N THR A 42 -2.83 5.04 18.55
CA THR A 42 -3.40 4.69 19.86
C THR A 42 -4.90 5.03 19.97
N SER A 43 -5.40 5.80 19.03
CA SER A 43 -6.82 6.20 18.99
C SER A 43 -7.28 6.58 17.57
N VAL A 44 -8.60 6.60 17.39
CA VAL A 44 -9.22 7.11 16.15
C VAL A 44 -8.88 8.58 15.95
N GLU A 45 -8.82 9.36 17.03
CA GLU A 45 -8.49 10.79 16.96
C GLU A 45 -7.06 11.03 16.43
N GLU A 46 -6.09 10.20 16.85
CA GLU A 46 -4.74 10.24 16.30
C GLU A 46 -4.74 9.96 14.79
N THR A 47 -5.52 8.96 14.36
CA THR A 47 -5.68 8.63 12.94
C THR A 47 -6.28 9.80 12.18
N LYS A 48 -7.32 10.44 12.73
CA LYS A 48 -7.99 11.59 12.14
C LYS A 48 -7.05 12.78 11.98
N GLN A 49 -6.29 13.12 13.01
CA GLN A 49 -5.30 14.20 12.97
C GLN A 49 -4.25 13.96 11.88
N LEU A 50 -3.76 12.73 11.72
CA LEU A 50 -2.80 12.39 10.66
C LEU A 50 -3.42 12.49 9.26
N ILE A 51 -4.69 12.13 9.10
CA ILE A 51 -5.41 12.33 7.84
C ILE A 51 -5.54 13.84 7.53
N GLU A 52 -5.88 14.66 8.51
CA GLU A 52 -6.03 16.12 8.37
C GLU A 52 -4.73 16.80 7.93
N VAL A 53 -3.58 16.34 8.42
CA VAL A 53 -2.27 16.87 7.99
C VAL A 53 -1.71 16.15 6.75
N GLY A 54 -2.52 15.32 6.06
CA GLY A 54 -2.19 14.71 4.79
C GLY A 54 -1.33 13.44 4.87
N LEU A 55 -1.32 12.72 5.99
CA LEU A 55 -0.59 11.45 6.17
C LEU A 55 0.91 11.54 5.84
N GLY A 56 1.48 12.73 6.00
CA GLY A 56 2.88 13.01 5.63
C GLY A 56 3.09 13.13 4.11
N ASP A 57 2.03 13.31 3.34
CA ASP A 57 2.13 13.59 1.92
C ASP A 57 2.74 14.98 1.72
N GLY A 58 3.81 15.06 0.93
CA GLY A 58 4.46 16.29 0.49
C GLY A 58 4.36 16.46 -1.01
N GLU A 59 4.49 17.70 -1.49
CA GLU A 59 4.53 17.95 -2.93
C GLU A 59 5.73 17.24 -3.58
N GLY A 60 5.43 16.20 -4.39
CA GLY A 60 6.43 15.47 -5.19
C GLY A 60 7.19 14.36 -4.46
N GLU A 61 7.01 14.16 -3.15
CA GLU A 61 7.76 13.16 -2.40
C GLU A 61 6.96 11.89 -2.09
N ARG A 62 5.66 12.03 -1.79
CA ARG A 62 4.80 10.94 -1.36
C ARG A 62 3.34 11.24 -1.67
N TYR A 63 2.57 10.21 -2.01
CA TYR A 63 1.11 10.29 -2.18
C TYR A 63 0.47 9.04 -1.57
N THR A 64 -0.51 9.24 -0.70
CA THR A 64 -1.28 8.16 -0.07
C THR A 64 -2.73 8.24 -0.51
N LEU A 65 -3.27 7.13 -1.02
CA LEU A 65 -4.65 7.00 -1.50
C LEU A 65 -5.36 5.90 -0.73
N ALA A 66 -6.57 6.18 -0.28
CA ALA A 66 -7.48 5.17 0.24
C ALA A 66 -7.96 4.26 -0.90
N ILE A 67 -8.03 2.96 -0.63
CA ILE A 67 -8.69 1.97 -1.48
C ILE A 67 -10.13 1.83 -0.98
N ILE A 68 -11.09 2.19 -1.81
CA ILE A 68 -12.51 2.06 -1.50
C ILE A 68 -13.10 0.95 -2.36
N PHE A 69 -13.73 -0.03 -1.75
CA PHE A 69 -14.52 -1.02 -2.46
C PHE A 69 -15.92 -0.44 -2.75
N LYS A 70 -16.24 -0.22 -4.02
CA LYS A 70 -17.49 0.46 -4.43
C LYS A 70 -18.75 -0.30 -4.03
N GLU A 71 -18.68 -1.63 -3.95
CA GLU A 71 -19.80 -2.48 -3.52
C GLU A 71 -20.25 -2.18 -2.10
N THR A 72 -19.32 -1.91 -1.20
CA THR A 72 -19.59 -1.71 0.23
C THR A 72 -19.37 -0.27 0.69
N GLU A 73 -18.78 0.58 -0.16
CA GLU A 73 -18.33 1.95 0.13
C GLU A 73 -17.30 2.04 1.28
N GLU A 74 -16.71 0.89 1.67
CA GLU A 74 -15.78 0.80 2.79
C GLU A 74 -14.33 1.08 2.38
N VAL A 75 -13.59 1.67 3.32
CA VAL A 75 -12.13 1.86 3.19
C VAL A 75 -11.44 0.53 3.45
N ALA A 76 -10.99 -0.11 2.38
CA ALA A 76 -10.44 -1.47 2.43
C ALA A 76 -8.94 -1.50 2.75
N GLY A 77 -8.24 -0.39 2.57
CA GLY A 77 -6.80 -0.29 2.76
C GLY A 77 -6.25 1.00 2.16
N PHE A 78 -4.96 1.00 1.84
CA PHE A 78 -4.35 2.12 1.14
C PHE A 78 -3.27 1.70 0.15
N ILE A 79 -2.97 2.58 -0.79
CA ILE A 79 -1.77 2.54 -1.63
C ILE A 79 -1.00 3.82 -1.39
N ARG A 80 0.31 3.70 -1.17
CA ARG A 80 1.25 4.81 -1.06
C ARG A 80 2.23 4.75 -2.22
N ILE A 81 2.49 5.90 -2.85
CA ILE A 81 3.53 6.09 -3.85
C ILE A 81 4.64 6.91 -3.20
N TYR A 82 5.88 6.47 -3.29
CA TYR A 82 7.02 7.11 -2.61
C TYR A 82 8.32 6.86 -3.37
N GLU A 83 9.42 7.44 -2.91
CA GLU A 83 10.73 7.42 -3.60
C GLU A 83 10.60 7.74 -5.09
N ILE A 84 9.92 8.86 -5.37
CA ILE A 84 9.61 9.29 -6.73
C ILE A 84 10.84 9.92 -7.37
N SER A 85 11.32 9.33 -8.46
CA SER A 85 12.44 9.86 -9.27
C SER A 85 11.95 10.19 -10.68
N THR A 86 11.65 11.45 -10.93
CA THR A 86 11.27 11.90 -12.27
C THR A 86 12.41 11.80 -13.26
N LYS A 87 13.66 11.97 -12.80
CA LYS A 87 14.87 11.82 -13.63
C LYS A 87 15.03 10.39 -14.15
N ASN A 88 14.83 9.39 -13.27
CA ASN A 88 14.99 7.99 -13.61
C ASN A 88 13.67 7.35 -14.06
N LYS A 89 12.57 8.11 -14.01
CA LYS A 89 11.22 7.63 -14.31
C LYS A 89 10.82 6.41 -13.49
N THR A 90 11.19 6.40 -12.20
CA THR A 90 10.93 5.30 -11.27
C THR A 90 10.20 5.80 -10.04
N CYS A 91 9.39 4.93 -9.45
CA CYS A 91 8.83 5.14 -8.11
C CYS A 91 8.62 3.79 -7.42
N LYS A 92 8.34 3.85 -6.13
CA LYS A 92 7.91 2.70 -5.36
C LYS A 92 6.46 2.84 -4.98
N ILE A 93 5.78 1.73 -4.85
CA ILE A 93 4.47 1.65 -4.21
C ILE A 93 4.54 0.77 -2.96
N GLU A 94 3.70 1.08 -2.01
CA GLU A 94 3.35 0.23 -0.87
C GLU A 94 1.83 0.09 -0.88
N PHE A 95 1.31 -1.05 -0.48
CA PHE A 95 -0.12 -1.22 -0.25
C PHE A 95 -0.38 -2.02 1.02
N VAL A 96 -1.46 -1.71 1.68
CA VAL A 96 -1.91 -2.39 2.88
C VAL A 96 -3.31 -2.93 2.64
N VAL A 97 -3.47 -4.22 2.93
CA VAL A 97 -4.76 -4.89 3.00
C VAL A 97 -5.32 -4.73 4.41
N GLY A 98 -6.49 -4.14 4.51
CA GLY A 98 -7.16 -3.97 5.81
C GLY A 98 -7.47 -5.33 6.47
N LYS A 99 -7.35 -5.42 7.79
CA LYS A 99 -7.51 -6.66 8.59
C LYS A 99 -8.81 -7.39 8.28
N LYS A 100 -9.90 -6.66 8.11
CA LYS A 100 -11.21 -7.21 7.75
C LYS A 100 -11.18 -8.04 6.46
N TRP A 101 -10.27 -7.70 5.54
CA TRP A 101 -10.20 -8.26 4.21
C TRP A 101 -9.11 -9.33 4.05
N ILE A 102 -8.29 -9.52 5.09
CA ILE A 102 -7.30 -10.58 5.13
C ILE A 102 -8.02 -11.94 5.09
N ASN A 103 -7.66 -12.80 4.12
CA ASN A 103 -8.30 -14.10 3.87
C ASN A 103 -9.80 -14.04 3.50
N ALA A 104 -10.29 -12.88 3.06
CA ALA A 104 -11.69 -12.70 2.62
C ALA A 104 -11.93 -13.03 1.13
N GLY A 105 -10.90 -13.51 0.41
CA GLY A 105 -10.98 -13.82 -1.02
C GLY A 105 -11.12 -12.58 -1.92
N LYS A 106 -10.64 -11.43 -1.46
CA LYS A 106 -10.72 -10.14 -2.18
C LYS A 106 -9.40 -9.75 -2.88
N GLU A 107 -8.47 -10.67 -3.04
CA GLU A 107 -7.14 -10.42 -3.63
C GLU A 107 -7.24 -9.78 -5.03
N ARG A 108 -8.23 -10.17 -5.82
CA ARG A 108 -8.47 -9.58 -7.15
C ARG A 108 -8.89 -8.11 -7.11
N LEU A 109 -9.65 -7.68 -6.10
CA LEU A 109 -10.02 -6.27 -5.93
C LEU A 109 -8.81 -5.41 -5.57
N TYR A 110 -7.92 -5.91 -4.70
CA TYR A 110 -6.65 -5.22 -4.43
C TYR A 110 -5.74 -5.19 -5.67
N ALA A 111 -5.70 -6.26 -6.44
CA ALA A 111 -4.95 -6.29 -7.70
C ALA A 111 -5.52 -5.29 -8.72
N GLU A 112 -6.85 -5.12 -8.80
CA GLU A 112 -7.49 -4.08 -9.60
C GLU A 112 -7.00 -2.69 -9.18
N ALA A 113 -7.03 -2.39 -7.87
CA ALA A 113 -6.53 -1.12 -7.34
C ALA A 113 -5.05 -0.86 -7.68
N ILE A 114 -4.21 -1.91 -7.60
CA ILE A 114 -2.78 -1.82 -7.95
C ILE A 114 -2.62 -1.61 -9.46
N ASN A 115 -3.35 -2.33 -10.29
CA ASN A 115 -3.29 -2.16 -11.74
C ASN A 115 -3.74 -0.76 -12.17
N ASP A 116 -4.78 -0.21 -11.53
CA ASP A 116 -5.26 1.15 -11.79
C ASP A 116 -4.19 2.21 -11.49
N ILE A 117 -3.50 2.09 -10.35
CA ILE A 117 -2.44 3.04 -10.01
C ILE A 117 -1.20 2.86 -10.91
N VAL A 118 -0.83 1.62 -11.23
CA VAL A 118 0.28 1.31 -12.15
C VAL A 118 0.01 1.91 -13.53
N PHE A 119 -1.19 1.71 -14.08
CA PHE A 119 -1.58 2.29 -15.36
C PHE A 119 -1.49 3.82 -15.33
N HIS A 120 -2.05 4.43 -14.27
CA HIS A 120 -1.98 5.89 -14.11
C HIS A 120 -0.53 6.40 -14.03
N LEU A 121 0.36 5.70 -13.32
CA LEU A 121 1.76 6.08 -13.23
C LEU A 121 2.48 5.93 -14.58
N PHE A 122 2.19 4.90 -15.36
CA PHE A 122 2.71 4.76 -16.72
C PHE A 122 2.25 5.89 -17.65
N GLU A 123 1.02 6.38 -17.51
CA GLU A 123 0.54 7.57 -18.21
C GLU A 123 1.26 8.86 -17.76
N LYS A 124 1.77 8.89 -16.54
CA LYS A 124 2.58 9.99 -15.98
C LYS A 124 4.08 9.86 -16.26
N ASP A 125 4.45 9.07 -17.26
CA ASP A 125 5.82 8.91 -17.77
C ASP A 125 6.78 8.21 -16.79
N PHE A 126 6.27 7.38 -15.88
CA PHE A 126 7.08 6.44 -15.14
C PHE A 126 7.31 5.18 -15.99
N ASP A 127 8.51 4.61 -15.91
CA ASP A 127 8.89 3.41 -16.70
C ASP A 127 9.00 2.17 -15.82
N VAL A 128 9.37 2.32 -14.55
CA VAL A 128 9.51 1.22 -13.59
C VAL A 128 8.85 1.57 -12.27
N ILE A 129 8.01 0.67 -11.80
CA ILE A 129 7.35 0.78 -10.50
C ILE A 129 7.75 -0.43 -9.67
N SER A 130 8.29 -0.20 -8.47
CA SER A 130 8.74 -1.25 -7.58
C SER A 130 7.86 -1.38 -6.33
N TYR A 131 7.81 -2.58 -5.77
CA TYR A 131 7.20 -2.89 -4.48
C TYR A 131 8.20 -3.69 -3.65
N GLU A 132 8.35 -3.34 -2.38
CA GLU A 132 9.26 -4.02 -1.46
C GLU A 132 8.49 -4.54 -0.25
N CYS A 133 8.80 -5.73 0.22
CA CYS A 133 8.17 -6.34 1.40
C CYS A 133 9.13 -7.25 2.16
N CYS A 134 8.71 -7.63 3.38
CA CYS A 134 9.38 -8.64 4.20
C CYS A 134 8.82 -10.02 3.87
N ASP A 135 9.65 -11.06 3.77
CA ASP A 135 9.26 -12.41 3.35
C ASP A 135 8.66 -13.31 4.45
N GLU A 136 8.69 -12.88 5.71
CA GLU A 136 8.28 -13.73 6.84
C GLU A 136 7.01 -13.25 7.55
N SER A 137 5.94 -12.94 6.79
CA SER A 137 4.67 -12.57 7.42
C SER A 137 3.47 -13.19 6.71
N GLU A 138 2.37 -13.36 7.43
CA GLU A 138 1.09 -13.72 6.79
C GLU A 138 0.64 -12.67 5.79
N LEU A 139 0.92 -11.39 6.07
CA LEU A 139 0.64 -10.29 5.14
C LEU A 139 1.49 -10.38 3.86
N TYR A 140 2.73 -10.86 3.95
CA TYR A 140 3.52 -11.15 2.76
C TYR A 140 2.81 -12.15 1.83
N LYS A 141 2.30 -13.24 2.38
CA LYS A 141 1.59 -14.27 1.60
C LYS A 141 0.34 -13.71 0.92
N ILE A 142 -0.37 -12.80 1.59
CA ILE A 142 -1.54 -12.14 1.00
C ILE A 142 -1.11 -11.18 -0.09
N ASN A 143 -0.10 -10.36 0.17
CA ASN A 143 0.44 -9.43 -0.83
C ASN A 143 1.00 -10.18 -2.04
N GLU A 144 1.69 -11.30 -1.84
CA GLU A 144 2.17 -12.16 -2.93
C GLU A 144 1.00 -12.67 -3.79
N LYS A 145 -0.09 -13.16 -3.18
CA LYS A 145 -1.30 -13.55 -3.91
C LYS A 145 -1.94 -12.39 -4.68
N VAL A 146 -1.99 -11.19 -4.09
CA VAL A 146 -2.47 -9.99 -4.79
C VAL A 146 -1.61 -9.71 -6.01
N LEU A 147 -0.28 -9.76 -5.86
CA LEU A 147 0.66 -9.48 -6.94
C LEU A 147 0.59 -10.50 -8.08
N GLU A 148 0.16 -11.75 -7.83
CA GLU A 148 -0.07 -12.76 -8.88
C GLU A 148 -1.09 -12.30 -9.95
N TYR A 149 -2.03 -11.42 -9.58
CA TYR A 149 -3.04 -10.87 -10.49
C TYR A 149 -2.61 -9.54 -11.13
N THR A 150 -1.36 -9.13 -10.91
CA THR A 150 -0.78 -7.91 -11.47
C THR A 150 0.34 -8.23 -12.44
N GLY A 151 0.95 -7.20 -13.03
CA GLY A 151 2.14 -7.36 -13.87
C GLY A 151 3.46 -7.43 -13.09
N PHE A 152 3.44 -7.36 -11.77
CA PHE A 152 4.65 -7.38 -10.95
C PHE A 152 5.35 -8.74 -10.99
N LYS A 153 6.68 -8.68 -11.08
CA LYS A 153 7.55 -9.87 -11.05
C LYS A 153 8.59 -9.71 -9.95
N LYS A 154 8.87 -10.81 -9.27
CA LYS A 154 9.94 -10.87 -8.28
C LYS A 154 11.29 -10.68 -8.98
N GLU A 155 12.05 -9.66 -8.59
CA GLU A 155 13.37 -9.36 -9.15
C GLU A 155 14.50 -9.83 -8.24
N ALA A 156 14.36 -9.64 -6.93
CA ALA A 156 15.43 -9.94 -5.99
C ALA A 156 14.93 -10.32 -4.60
N ILE A 157 15.79 -11.06 -3.89
CA ILE A 157 15.71 -11.29 -2.45
C ILE A 157 17.01 -10.80 -1.84
N LEU A 158 16.90 -9.79 -0.97
CA LEU A 158 18.04 -9.24 -0.25
C LEU A 158 18.05 -9.82 1.15
N HIS A 159 19.03 -10.66 1.46
CA HIS A 159 19.09 -11.39 2.72
C HIS A 159 19.38 -10.48 3.91
N ASN A 160 18.66 -10.69 5.02
CA ASN A 160 18.89 -10.03 6.32
C ASN A 160 18.82 -8.50 6.26
N ARG A 161 17.88 -7.91 5.51
CA ARG A 161 17.76 -6.46 5.32
C ARG A 161 16.69 -5.80 6.19
N ILE A 162 15.82 -6.57 6.80
CA ILE A 162 14.73 -6.07 7.63
C ILE A 162 14.89 -6.67 9.02
N VAL A 163 14.78 -5.84 10.05
CA VAL A 163 14.76 -6.31 11.45
C VAL A 163 13.30 -6.35 11.90
N ASN A 164 12.84 -7.50 12.35
CA ASN A 164 11.54 -7.62 12.99
C ASN A 164 11.56 -6.86 14.31
N GLY A 165 10.75 -5.82 14.43
CA GLY A 165 10.71 -4.95 15.60
C GLY A 165 10.25 -5.64 16.89
N GLN A 166 9.62 -6.81 16.80
CA GLN A 166 9.14 -7.58 17.95
C GLN A 166 10.15 -8.63 18.43
N THR A 167 10.72 -9.37 17.48
CA THR A 167 11.62 -10.50 17.80
C THR A 167 13.10 -10.13 17.72
N GLY A 168 13.44 -9.05 17.04
CA GLY A 168 14.82 -8.67 16.73
C GLY A 168 15.46 -9.54 15.64
N GLU A 169 14.73 -10.50 15.08
CA GLU A 169 15.22 -11.36 14.01
C GLU A 169 15.38 -10.60 12.70
N LYS A 170 16.33 -11.06 11.88
CA LYS A 170 16.60 -10.47 10.58
C LYS A 170 15.86 -11.24 9.50
N ASN A 171 15.00 -10.54 8.78
CA ASN A 171 14.21 -11.06 7.68
C ASN A 171 14.76 -10.58 6.34
N ASN A 172 14.39 -11.24 5.26
CA ASN A 172 14.78 -10.83 3.93
C ASN A 172 13.85 -9.73 3.41
N LYS A 173 14.40 -8.88 2.55
CA LYS A 173 13.63 -7.94 1.75
C LYS A 173 13.42 -8.54 0.37
N VAL A 174 12.18 -8.66 -0.07
CA VAL A 174 11.80 -9.12 -1.42
C VAL A 174 11.42 -7.91 -2.25
N ILE A 175 11.96 -7.83 -3.45
CA ILE A 175 11.72 -6.76 -4.41
C ILE A 175 10.93 -7.32 -5.59
N TYR A 176 9.83 -6.66 -5.89
CA TYR A 176 9.03 -6.87 -7.09
C TYR A 176 9.04 -5.61 -7.94
N SER A 177 8.91 -5.76 -9.25
CA SER A 177 8.72 -4.62 -10.14
C SER A 177 7.80 -4.93 -11.31
N VAL A 178 7.26 -3.87 -11.89
CA VAL A 178 6.55 -3.86 -13.17
C VAL A 178 7.13 -2.76 -14.04
N MET A 179 7.33 -3.06 -15.32
CA MET A 179 7.92 -2.16 -16.30
C MET A 179 6.91 -1.82 -17.39
N LYS A 180 6.93 -0.55 -17.80
CA LYS A 180 6.18 -0.08 -18.96
C LYS A 180 6.68 -0.83 -20.22
N LYS A 181 5.73 -1.38 -20.99
CA LYS A 181 6.02 -2.05 -22.26
C LYS A 181 6.07 -1.07 -23.41
#